data_625ec36e822ef220b0b5ba75a414ca68
#
_entry.id   625ec36e822ef220b0b5ba75a414ca68
#
_cell.length_a   1.000
_cell.length_b   1.000
_cell.length_c   1.000
_cell.angle_alpha   90.00
_cell.angle_beta   90.00
_cell.angle_gamma   90.00
#
_symmetry.space_group_name_H-M   'P 1'
#
loop_
_entity.id
_entity.type
_entity.pdbx_description
1 polymer ?
#
loop_
_entity_poly.entity_id
_entity_poly.type
_entity_poly.pdbx_seq_one_letter_code
_entity_poly.pdbx_strand_id
1 'polypeptide(L)'
;MGESPEEIIEAFWKSCWDHIPAEDRNASFCCWSFGDSAELADELLALVLSGVKTATCGALWDYEYDGEEPPVTGSYHILTDFLGQPRCLIQLTSVEFRPFKSVTADFASAEDEGGRSLENWREGHRQFFERRAEDTGNTFNEDTVLVLERFKVVYPTIN
;
A
#
# COMPACT_ATOMS: atom_id res chain seq x y z
N MET A 1 12.46 -29.33 -6.16
CA MET A 1 11.53 -28.76 -5.24
C MET A 1 11.86 -27.32 -4.96
N GLY A 2 10.92 -26.42 -5.20
CA GLY A 2 11.12 -25.00 -5.00
C GLY A 2 10.92 -24.58 -3.56
N GLU A 3 11.33 -23.35 -3.25
CA GLU A 3 11.07 -22.75 -1.96
C GLU A 3 9.58 -22.47 -1.81
N SER A 4 9.05 -22.55 -0.60
CA SER A 4 7.67 -22.18 -0.32
C SER A 4 7.50 -20.66 -0.44
N PRO A 5 6.27 -20.15 -0.65
CA PRO A 5 6.05 -18.70 -0.64
C PRO A 5 6.58 -18.02 0.62
N GLU A 6 6.41 -18.64 1.78
CA GLU A 6 6.90 -18.10 3.06
C GLU A 6 8.41 -18.03 3.08
N GLU A 7 9.10 -19.03 2.56
CA GLU A 7 10.56 -19.05 2.49
C GLU A 7 11.09 -17.97 1.57
N ILE A 8 10.42 -17.74 0.44
CA ILE A 8 10.79 -16.69 -0.53
C ILE A 8 10.66 -15.31 0.13
N ILE A 9 9.56 -15.06 0.83
CA ILE A 9 9.33 -13.79 1.51
C ILE A 9 10.33 -13.58 2.63
N GLU A 10 10.59 -14.61 3.43
CA GLU A 10 11.56 -14.52 4.52
C GLU A 10 12.98 -14.26 4.00
N ALA A 11 13.35 -14.91 2.91
CA ALA A 11 14.65 -14.68 2.28
C ALA A 11 14.76 -13.22 1.78
N PHE A 12 13.69 -12.70 1.20
CA PHE A 12 13.66 -11.31 0.76
C PHE A 12 13.81 -10.35 1.94
N TRP A 13 13.09 -10.59 3.04
CA TRP A 13 13.22 -9.78 4.25
C TRP A 13 14.68 -9.74 4.73
N LYS A 14 15.33 -10.89 4.78
CA LYS A 14 16.74 -10.96 5.19
C LYS A 14 17.66 -10.21 4.24
N SER A 15 17.36 -10.22 2.94
CA SER A 15 18.15 -9.48 1.96
C SER A 15 18.03 -7.96 2.14
N CYS A 16 16.99 -7.49 2.85
CA CYS A 16 16.80 -6.07 3.13
C CYS A 16 17.56 -5.59 4.39
N TRP A 17 18.13 -6.51 5.17
CA TRP A 17 18.71 -6.20 6.47
C TRP A 17 19.80 -5.14 6.45
N ASP A 18 20.56 -5.06 5.36
CA ASP A 18 21.61 -4.05 5.24
C ASP A 18 21.05 -2.63 5.02
N HIS A 19 19.75 -2.52 4.79
CA HIS A 19 19.07 -1.26 4.51
C HIS A 19 18.19 -0.78 5.66
N ILE A 20 18.15 -1.51 6.78
CA ILE A 20 17.36 -1.15 7.96
C ILE A 20 18.26 -1.15 9.19
N PRO A 21 17.83 -0.43 10.26
CA PRO A 21 18.56 -0.50 11.52
C PRO A 21 18.64 -1.93 12.06
N ALA A 22 19.75 -2.26 12.72
CA ALA A 22 19.97 -3.61 13.25
C ALA A 22 18.86 -4.05 14.21
N GLU A 23 18.34 -3.11 15.01
CA GLU A 23 17.27 -3.39 15.96
C GLU A 23 15.95 -3.75 15.29
N ASP A 24 15.78 -3.37 14.01
CA ASP A 24 14.54 -3.65 13.26
C ASP A 24 14.57 -5.01 12.55
N ARG A 25 15.69 -5.72 12.56
CA ARG A 25 15.79 -7.01 11.88
C ARG A 25 14.85 -8.08 12.43
N ASN A 26 14.44 -7.92 13.67
CA ASN A 26 13.47 -8.81 14.32
C ASN A 26 12.06 -8.26 14.28
N ALA A 27 11.81 -7.13 13.60
CA ALA A 27 10.49 -6.56 13.49
C ALA A 27 9.59 -7.47 12.64
N SER A 28 8.30 -7.40 12.90
CA SER A 28 7.32 -8.04 12.04
C SER A 28 7.12 -7.18 10.79
N PHE A 29 6.62 -7.80 9.74
CA PHE A 29 6.30 -7.08 8.50
C PHE A 29 5.00 -7.61 7.92
N CYS A 30 4.37 -6.79 7.08
CA CYS A 30 3.21 -7.20 6.29
C CYS A 30 3.65 -7.50 4.86
N CYS A 31 2.86 -8.26 4.14
CA CYS A 31 3.16 -8.62 2.75
C CYS A 31 1.88 -8.54 1.94
N TRP A 32 1.87 -7.75 0.87
CA TRP A 32 0.67 -7.57 0.06
C TRP A 32 1.01 -7.04 -1.34
N SER A 33 0.03 -7.10 -2.24
CA SER A 33 0.15 -6.56 -3.59
C SER A 33 -0.93 -5.51 -3.84
N PHE A 34 -0.66 -4.59 -4.78
CA PHE A 34 -1.63 -3.57 -5.16
C PHE A 34 -2.72 -4.12 -6.05
N GLY A 35 -3.87 -3.44 -6.02
CA GLY A 35 -4.91 -3.59 -7.01
C GLY A 35 -5.65 -4.92 -6.98
N ASP A 36 -6.58 -5.06 -7.92
CA ASP A 36 -7.42 -6.23 -8.06
C ASP A 36 -7.20 -6.97 -9.37
N SER A 37 -6.17 -6.60 -10.13
CA SER A 37 -5.79 -7.28 -11.36
C SER A 37 -4.27 -7.27 -11.51
N ALA A 38 -3.75 -8.20 -12.33
CA ALA A 38 -2.31 -8.29 -12.57
C ALA A 38 -1.78 -7.00 -13.23
N GLU A 39 -2.52 -6.45 -14.19
CA GLU A 39 -2.10 -5.23 -14.88
C GLU A 39 -2.02 -4.04 -13.93
N LEU A 40 -3.04 -3.86 -13.10
CA LEU A 40 -3.07 -2.76 -12.14
C LEU A 40 -1.99 -2.94 -11.07
N ALA A 41 -1.82 -4.16 -10.57
CA ALA A 41 -0.80 -4.44 -9.57
C ALA A 41 0.59 -4.09 -10.07
N ASP A 42 0.92 -4.52 -11.29
CA ASP A 42 2.24 -4.28 -11.88
C ASP A 42 2.46 -2.80 -12.19
N GLU A 43 1.41 -2.11 -12.67
CA GLU A 43 1.48 -0.68 -12.96
C GLU A 43 1.75 0.12 -11.70
N LEU A 44 1.00 -0.13 -10.63
CA LEU A 44 1.17 0.60 -9.36
C LEU A 44 2.52 0.29 -8.72
N LEU A 45 2.95 -0.96 -8.78
CA LEU A 45 4.26 -1.35 -8.26
C LEU A 45 5.39 -0.64 -9.01
N ALA A 46 5.27 -0.52 -10.34
CA ALA A 46 6.26 0.21 -11.14
C ALA A 46 6.35 1.68 -10.71
N LEU A 47 5.23 2.31 -10.40
CA LEU A 47 5.22 3.69 -9.91
C LEU A 47 5.91 3.82 -8.56
N VAL A 48 5.75 2.85 -7.67
CA VAL A 48 6.47 2.82 -6.40
C VAL A 48 7.97 2.67 -6.64
N LEU A 49 8.35 1.73 -7.49
CA LEU A 49 9.77 1.45 -7.76
C LEU A 49 10.47 2.60 -8.46
N SER A 50 9.73 3.44 -9.20
CA SER A 50 10.29 4.64 -9.84
C SER A 50 10.35 5.85 -8.89
N GLY A 51 9.79 5.73 -7.68
CA GLY A 51 9.75 6.82 -6.72
C GLY A 51 8.61 7.81 -6.94
N VAL A 52 7.74 7.57 -7.90
CA VAL A 52 6.63 8.47 -8.23
C VAL A 52 5.48 8.32 -7.25
N LYS A 53 5.10 7.07 -6.94
CA LYS A 53 4.03 6.79 -5.98
C LYS A 53 4.63 6.65 -4.59
N THR A 54 4.24 7.54 -3.67
CA THR A 54 4.76 7.59 -2.30
C THR A 54 3.66 7.50 -1.25
N ALA A 55 2.44 7.19 -1.66
CA ALA A 55 1.29 7.05 -0.76
C ALA A 55 0.30 6.05 -1.30
N THR A 56 -0.50 5.52 -0.42
CA THR A 56 -1.61 4.63 -0.76
C THR A 56 -2.71 4.78 0.29
N CYS A 57 -3.91 4.32 -0.01
CA CYS A 57 -5.00 4.35 0.96
C CYS A 57 -5.92 3.16 0.79
N GLY A 58 -6.66 2.88 1.85
CA GLY A 58 -7.71 1.87 1.87
C GLY A 58 -8.83 2.33 2.77
N ALA A 59 -10.00 1.74 2.63
CA ALA A 59 -11.11 2.04 3.51
C ALA A 59 -10.92 1.33 4.85
N LEU A 60 -11.23 2.00 5.95
CA LEU A 60 -11.11 1.41 7.28
C LEU A 60 -11.96 0.13 7.39
N TRP A 61 -13.18 0.14 6.83
CA TRP A 61 -14.04 -1.04 6.90
C TRP A 61 -13.48 -2.23 6.11
N ASP A 62 -12.55 -1.99 5.17
CA ASP A 62 -11.91 -3.09 4.45
C ASP A 62 -10.96 -3.87 5.35
N TYR A 63 -10.21 -3.17 6.22
CA TYR A 63 -9.39 -3.84 7.23
C TYR A 63 -10.27 -4.64 8.20
N GLU A 64 -11.37 -4.04 8.63
CA GLU A 64 -12.31 -4.71 9.54
C GLU A 64 -12.91 -5.97 8.89
N TYR A 65 -13.23 -5.89 7.61
CA TYR A 65 -13.76 -7.03 6.86
C TYR A 65 -12.77 -8.19 6.82
N ASP A 66 -11.49 -7.89 6.62
CA ASP A 66 -10.43 -8.89 6.57
C ASP A 66 -9.98 -9.36 7.96
N GLY A 67 -10.53 -8.77 9.03
CA GLY A 67 -10.13 -9.11 10.39
C GLY A 67 -8.74 -8.61 10.75
N GLU A 68 -8.26 -7.58 10.07
CA GLU A 68 -6.93 -7.03 10.26
C GLU A 68 -6.97 -5.68 10.95
N GLU A 69 -5.90 -5.37 11.69
CA GLU A 69 -5.72 -4.04 12.24
C GLU A 69 -5.16 -3.11 11.16
N PRO A 70 -5.55 -1.82 11.16
CA PRO A 70 -4.90 -0.86 10.26
C PRO A 70 -3.40 -0.77 10.56
N PRO A 71 -2.58 -0.46 9.55
CA PRO A 71 -1.14 -0.35 9.75
C PRO A 71 -0.79 0.85 10.64
N VAL A 72 0.42 0.83 11.19
CA VAL A 72 0.91 1.90 12.05
C VAL A 72 2.16 2.54 11.44
N THR A 73 2.40 3.80 11.80
CA THR A 73 3.61 4.51 11.38
C THR A 73 4.85 3.73 11.83
N GLY A 74 5.82 3.61 10.93
CA GLY A 74 7.06 2.88 11.19
C GLY A 74 7.02 1.42 10.77
N SER A 75 5.85 0.87 10.46
CA SER A 75 5.74 -0.54 10.07
C SER A 75 6.37 -0.80 8.70
N TYR A 76 6.87 -2.02 8.52
CA TYR A 76 7.49 -2.47 7.27
C TYR A 76 6.50 -3.30 6.45
N HIS A 77 6.53 -3.12 5.14
CA HIS A 77 5.66 -3.85 4.22
C HIS A 77 6.46 -4.32 3.02
N ILE A 78 6.36 -5.60 2.72
CA ILE A 78 6.92 -6.18 1.50
C ILE A 78 5.82 -6.11 0.44
N LEU A 79 6.10 -5.42 -0.64
CA LEU A 79 5.19 -5.33 -1.77
C LEU A 79 5.55 -6.39 -2.79
N THR A 80 4.55 -7.16 -3.20
CA THR A 80 4.73 -8.23 -4.18
C THR A 80 4.09 -7.83 -5.50
N ASP A 81 4.46 -8.54 -6.55
CA ASP A 81 3.69 -8.49 -7.78
C ASP A 81 2.41 -9.33 -7.61
N PHE A 82 1.60 -9.40 -8.64
CA PHE A 82 0.32 -10.10 -8.58
C PHE A 82 0.50 -11.61 -8.30
N LEU A 83 1.65 -12.15 -8.68
CA LEU A 83 1.96 -13.57 -8.47
C LEU A 83 2.55 -13.87 -7.09
N GLY A 84 2.69 -12.85 -6.24
CA GLY A 84 3.21 -13.02 -4.90
C GLY A 84 4.72 -12.98 -4.77
N GLN A 85 5.43 -12.61 -5.84
CA GLN A 85 6.89 -12.48 -5.77
C GLN A 85 7.27 -11.15 -5.13
N PRO A 86 8.15 -11.14 -4.12
CA PRO A 86 8.53 -9.90 -3.44
C PRO A 86 9.34 -8.99 -4.37
N ARG A 87 8.99 -7.71 -4.38
CA ARG A 87 9.60 -6.75 -5.28
C ARG A 87 10.23 -5.55 -4.57
N CYS A 88 9.68 -5.13 -3.44
CA CYS A 88 10.29 -4.05 -2.67
C CYS A 88 9.85 -4.09 -1.21
N LEU A 89 10.65 -3.41 -0.38
CA LEU A 89 10.32 -3.17 1.02
C LEU A 89 10.05 -1.68 1.19
N ILE A 90 8.91 -1.34 1.77
CA ILE A 90 8.58 0.02 2.14
C ILE A 90 8.44 0.14 3.66
N GLN A 91 8.62 1.35 4.17
CA GLN A 91 8.35 1.66 5.56
C GLN A 91 7.36 2.82 5.60
N LEU A 92 6.32 2.69 6.41
CA LEU A 92 5.33 3.76 6.54
C LEU A 92 5.91 4.91 7.34
N THR A 93 5.82 6.11 6.77
CA THR A 93 6.29 7.34 7.43
C THR A 93 5.15 8.10 8.10
N SER A 94 3.90 7.83 7.70
CA SER A 94 2.73 8.49 8.24
C SER A 94 1.50 7.62 8.00
N VAL A 95 0.64 7.51 9.00
CA VAL A 95 -0.69 6.88 8.87
C VAL A 95 -1.71 7.84 9.46
N GLU A 96 -2.73 8.16 8.68
CA GLU A 96 -3.73 9.14 9.05
C GLU A 96 -5.12 8.60 8.71
N PHE A 97 -6.10 8.89 9.55
CA PHE A 97 -7.49 8.49 9.31
C PHE A 97 -8.28 9.74 8.92
N ARG A 98 -8.87 9.73 7.73
CA ARG A 98 -9.67 10.87 7.23
C ARG A 98 -10.87 10.39 6.46
N PRO A 99 -12.01 11.10 6.54
CA PRO A 99 -13.13 10.80 5.64
C PRO A 99 -12.73 11.08 4.19
N PHE A 100 -13.29 10.32 3.27
CA PHE A 100 -13.01 10.44 1.84
C PHE A 100 -13.08 11.90 1.37
N LYS A 101 -14.10 12.65 1.79
CA LYS A 101 -14.29 14.04 1.38
C LYS A 101 -13.18 14.99 1.81
N SER A 102 -12.38 14.60 2.81
CA SER A 102 -11.32 15.43 3.38
C SER A 102 -9.93 15.13 2.85
N VAL A 103 -9.81 14.21 1.89
CA VAL A 103 -8.50 13.91 1.26
C VAL A 103 -8.05 15.14 0.48
N THR A 104 -6.78 15.51 0.66
CA THR A 104 -6.21 16.72 0.07
C THR A 104 -5.60 16.45 -1.29
N ALA A 105 -5.43 17.53 -2.08
CA ALA A 105 -4.75 17.43 -3.37
C ALA A 105 -3.30 16.98 -3.22
N ASP A 106 -2.64 17.35 -2.13
CA ASP A 106 -1.28 16.92 -1.84
C ASP A 106 -1.19 15.40 -1.69
N PHE A 107 -2.12 14.79 -0.93
CA PHE A 107 -2.16 13.35 -0.78
C PHE A 107 -2.49 12.66 -2.12
N ALA A 108 -3.45 13.19 -2.84
CA ALA A 108 -3.83 12.63 -4.15
C ALA A 108 -2.64 12.60 -5.12
N SER A 109 -1.84 13.66 -5.11
CA SER A 109 -0.63 13.75 -5.91
C SER A 109 0.43 12.73 -5.49
N ALA A 110 0.58 12.51 -4.18
CA ALA A 110 1.54 11.54 -3.66
C ALA A 110 1.15 10.09 -3.98
N GLU A 111 -0.14 9.80 -4.05
CA GLU A 111 -0.63 8.46 -4.37
C GLU A 111 -0.54 8.15 -5.84
N ASP A 112 -0.89 9.11 -6.67
CA ASP A 112 -0.84 8.97 -8.13
C ASP A 112 0.33 9.78 -8.67
N GLU A 113 0.64 9.64 -9.91
CA GLU A 113 1.82 10.16 -10.59
C GLU A 113 1.91 11.69 -10.65
N GLY A 114 1.41 12.39 -9.69
CA GLY A 114 1.57 13.83 -9.63
C GLY A 114 0.92 14.64 -10.76
N GLY A 115 0.37 13.98 -11.77
CA GLY A 115 -0.30 14.63 -12.87
C GLY A 115 -1.82 14.63 -12.75
N ARG A 116 -2.37 13.94 -11.77
CA ARG A 116 -3.82 13.84 -11.62
C ARG A 116 -4.35 14.91 -10.69
N SER A 117 -5.49 15.46 -11.05
CA SER A 117 -6.19 16.41 -10.20
C SER A 117 -6.84 15.67 -9.03
N LEU A 118 -7.15 16.40 -7.96
CA LEU A 118 -7.93 15.86 -6.85
C LEU A 118 -9.28 15.32 -7.33
N GLU A 119 -9.89 16.00 -8.28
CA GLU A 119 -11.16 15.57 -8.86
C GLU A 119 -11.05 14.21 -9.53
N ASN A 120 -10.02 14.01 -10.35
CA ASN A 120 -9.77 12.70 -10.99
C ASN A 120 -9.46 11.62 -9.97
N TRP A 121 -8.69 11.95 -8.93
CA TRP A 121 -8.40 11.04 -7.83
C TRP A 121 -9.70 10.59 -7.14
N ARG A 122 -10.57 11.55 -6.83
CA ARG A 122 -11.84 11.25 -6.18
C ARG A 122 -12.73 10.35 -7.03
N GLU A 123 -12.81 10.63 -8.31
CA GLU A 123 -13.64 9.83 -9.21
C GLU A 123 -13.15 8.38 -9.31
N GLY A 124 -11.86 8.21 -9.54
CA GLY A 124 -11.28 6.86 -9.64
C GLY A 124 -11.39 6.07 -8.34
N HIS A 125 -11.12 6.74 -7.21
CA HIS A 125 -11.19 6.07 -5.91
C HIS A 125 -12.63 5.82 -5.49
N ARG A 126 -13.56 6.70 -5.84
CA ARG A 126 -14.98 6.47 -5.60
C ARG A 126 -15.42 5.17 -6.26
N GLN A 127 -15.08 4.99 -7.53
CA GLN A 127 -15.43 3.77 -8.26
C GLN A 127 -14.82 2.53 -7.60
N PHE A 128 -13.56 2.61 -7.20
CA PHE A 128 -12.88 1.51 -6.53
C PHE A 128 -13.55 1.16 -5.21
N PHE A 129 -13.82 2.15 -4.36
CA PHE A 129 -14.43 1.89 -3.06
C PHE A 129 -15.88 1.42 -3.18
N GLU A 130 -16.61 1.90 -4.18
CA GLU A 130 -17.97 1.41 -4.42
C GLU A 130 -17.96 -0.07 -4.79
N ARG A 131 -17.00 -0.50 -5.62
CA ARG A 131 -16.86 -1.94 -5.94
C ARG A 131 -16.51 -2.75 -4.70
N ARG A 132 -15.56 -2.26 -3.90
CA ARG A 132 -15.17 -2.95 -2.67
C ARG A 132 -16.32 -3.01 -1.66
N ALA A 133 -17.08 -1.95 -1.56
CA ALA A 133 -18.25 -1.91 -0.67
C ALA A 133 -19.27 -2.98 -1.09
N GLU A 134 -19.55 -3.08 -2.37
CA GLU A 134 -20.45 -4.10 -2.88
C GLU A 134 -19.94 -5.51 -2.57
N ASP A 135 -18.65 -5.77 -2.80
CA ASP A 135 -18.04 -7.08 -2.57
C ASP A 135 -18.01 -7.47 -1.10
N THR A 136 -17.94 -6.51 -0.20
CA THR A 136 -17.78 -6.76 1.25
C THR A 136 -19.07 -6.55 2.04
N GLY A 137 -20.15 -6.09 1.41
CA GLY A 137 -21.39 -5.79 2.11
C GLY A 137 -21.34 -4.49 2.90
N ASN A 138 -20.39 -3.63 2.59
CA ASN A 138 -20.25 -2.31 3.23
C ASN A 138 -20.95 -1.25 2.41
N THR A 139 -20.95 -0.02 2.90
CA THR A 139 -21.53 1.14 2.20
C THR A 139 -20.44 2.19 2.07
N PHE A 140 -20.24 2.68 0.85
CA PHE A 140 -19.34 3.80 0.60
C PHE A 140 -20.14 5.10 0.50
N ASN A 141 -19.64 6.16 1.16
CA ASN A 141 -20.15 7.52 1.00
C ASN A 141 -19.02 8.52 1.28
N GLU A 142 -19.34 9.81 1.21
CA GLU A 142 -18.34 10.87 1.40
C GLU A 142 -17.71 10.88 2.79
N ASP A 143 -18.39 10.31 3.78
CA ASP A 143 -17.90 10.24 5.16
C ASP A 143 -17.14 8.95 5.47
N THR A 144 -17.01 8.04 4.49
CA THR A 144 -16.25 6.80 4.66
C THR A 144 -14.83 7.13 5.12
N VAL A 145 -14.41 6.53 6.24
CA VAL A 145 -13.07 6.79 6.78
C VAL A 145 -12.05 6.00 5.98
N LEU A 146 -11.03 6.69 5.50
CA LEU A 146 -9.90 6.09 4.80
C LEU A 146 -8.68 6.07 5.71
N VAL A 147 -7.84 5.06 5.51
CA VAL A 147 -6.54 4.96 6.13
C VAL A 147 -5.54 5.48 5.09
N LEU A 148 -4.95 6.63 5.35
CA LEU A 148 -4.02 7.29 4.42
C LEU A 148 -2.59 6.98 4.85
N GLU A 149 -1.86 6.28 4.00
CA GLU A 149 -0.51 5.80 4.29
C GLU A 149 0.49 6.50 3.39
N ARG A 150 1.50 7.13 4.00
CA ARG A 150 2.66 7.64 3.26
C ARG A 150 3.84 6.74 3.59
N PHE A 151 4.72 6.53 2.62
CA PHE A 151 5.81 5.58 2.79
C PHE A 151 7.06 6.01 2.02
N LYS A 152 8.15 5.35 2.35
CA LYS A 152 9.40 5.44 1.59
C LYS A 152 9.82 4.04 1.18
N VAL A 153 10.50 3.92 0.06
CA VAL A 153 11.07 2.65 -0.38
C VAL A 153 12.42 2.46 0.34
N VAL A 154 12.53 1.36 1.06
CA VAL A 154 13.75 1.01 1.80
C VAL A 154 14.68 0.17 0.92
N TYR A 155 14.11 -0.74 0.14
CA TYR A 155 14.86 -1.62 -0.75
C TYR A 155 13.96 -1.99 -1.94
N PRO A 156 14.49 -1.99 -3.18
CA PRO A 156 15.83 -1.58 -3.57
C PRO A 156 16.06 -0.09 -3.42
N THR A 157 17.32 0.34 -3.45
CA THR A 157 17.64 1.76 -3.39
C THR A 157 17.12 2.47 -4.63
N ILE A 158 16.43 3.59 -4.42
CA ILE A 158 15.89 4.42 -5.49
C ILE A 158 16.72 5.71 -5.53
N ASN A 159 17.23 6.05 -6.72
CA ASN A 159 18.02 7.25 -6.93
C ASN A 159 17.17 8.37 -7.55
#